data_0554ad06849a6f192c59e79137184e63
#
_entry.id   0554ad06849a6f192c59e79137184e63
#
_cell.length_a   1.000
_cell.length_b   1.000
_cell.length_c   1.000
_cell.angle_alpha   90.00
_cell.angle_beta   90.00
_cell.angle_gamma   90.00
#
_symmetry.space_group_name_H-M   'P 1'
#
loop_
_entity.id
_entity.type
_entity.pdbx_description
1 polymer ?
#
loop_
_entity_poly.entity_id
_entity_poly.type
_entity_poly.pdbx_seq_one_letter_code
_entity_poly.pdbx_strand_id
1 'polypeptide(L)'
;MRLWYGGDYNPEQWEPAVWREDVELMRRAGVNLVSVGVFSWARLEPRPGEFEFGWLDRVLELLGDAGVGVDLATPTASPPPWFTRLHPEAMPVTAEGVRLTHGSRDTYCACAPSYREAARGIARVLAERYGEHPALRMWHVHNEYGTTCYCDLAAERFRDWLRERYGSLEGLNAAWTTAFWGQGYADWRDVQPPRKTQYLVNPTQYLDYRRFWSDELLAAYREQKAEIRQRSDLPVTTNFVFGNWVPVNHARWAGQVDVVAIDNYPDQAGIGAEEQTAFGADLARGWAGGRPWLLMEQAGSGLNVGRRWHPKEPGRMARNSLSHIARGSRGALFFQWRASRGGAEMYHPAMVPHAGPDSRTFREIAELGAVLPRLAEVA
;
A
#
# COMPACT_ATOMS: atom_id res chain seq x y z
N MET A 1 12.08 23.93 -4.00
CA MET A 1 11.13 22.93 -3.45
C MET A 1 11.94 21.77 -2.87
N ARG A 2 11.55 21.13 -1.75
CA ARG A 2 12.31 20.03 -1.13
C ARG A 2 11.91 18.70 -1.75
N LEU A 3 12.88 17.87 -2.13
CA LEU A 3 12.65 16.47 -2.48
C LEU A 3 12.51 15.61 -1.21
N TRP A 4 11.53 14.69 -1.18
CA TRP A 4 11.35 13.74 -0.10
C TRP A 4 12.32 12.57 -0.22
N TYR A 5 12.93 12.17 0.90
CA TYR A 5 13.88 11.08 0.96
C TYR A 5 13.77 10.32 2.27
N GLY A 6 13.66 8.99 2.20
CA GLY A 6 13.52 8.12 3.35
C GLY A 6 12.89 6.77 2.98
N GLY A 7 11.97 6.30 3.78
CA GLY A 7 11.30 5.02 3.52
C GLY A 7 10.40 4.59 4.67
N ASP A 8 9.88 3.39 4.58
CA ASP A 8 9.04 2.79 5.62
C ASP A 8 9.86 2.55 6.87
N TYR A 9 9.42 3.13 7.96
CA TYR A 9 10.03 2.98 9.26
C TYR A 9 9.10 2.19 10.18
N ASN A 10 9.57 1.04 10.64
CA ASN A 10 8.83 0.11 11.48
C ASN A 10 9.43 0.07 12.91
N PRO A 11 9.34 1.17 13.70
CA PRO A 11 9.93 1.27 15.04
C PRO A 11 9.30 0.28 16.03
N GLU A 12 8.07 -0.18 15.76
CA GLU A 12 7.38 -1.17 16.57
C GLU A 12 8.11 -2.53 16.63
N GLN A 13 9.04 -2.80 15.73
CA GLN A 13 9.87 -4.01 15.70
C GLN A 13 11.10 -3.90 16.62
N TRP A 14 11.36 -2.73 17.21
CA TRP A 14 12.62 -2.41 17.87
C TRP A 14 12.43 -1.79 19.24
N GLU A 15 13.45 -1.99 20.12
CA GLU A 15 13.50 -1.33 21.42
C GLU A 15 13.78 0.18 21.30
N PRO A 16 13.33 0.99 22.27
CA PRO A 16 13.49 2.46 22.21
C PRO A 16 14.93 2.97 22.05
N ALA A 17 15.92 2.19 22.44
CA ALA A 17 17.32 2.53 22.23
C ALA A 17 17.69 2.59 20.74
N VAL A 18 17.12 1.69 19.94
CA VAL A 18 17.33 1.63 18.49
C VAL A 18 16.67 2.82 17.79
N TRP A 19 15.54 3.34 18.28
CA TRP A 19 14.88 4.51 17.67
C TRP A 19 15.79 5.75 17.68
N ARG A 20 16.57 5.95 18.77
CA ARG A 20 17.53 7.06 18.84
C ARG A 20 18.70 6.88 17.87
N GLU A 21 19.22 5.66 17.76
CA GLU A 21 20.24 5.31 16.77
C GLU A 21 19.70 5.54 15.35
N ASP A 22 18.47 5.10 15.07
CA ASP A 22 17.83 5.26 13.77
C ASP A 22 17.71 6.74 13.38
N VAL A 23 17.26 7.59 14.30
CA VAL A 23 17.15 9.04 14.04
C VAL A 23 18.51 9.67 13.73
N GLU A 24 19.57 9.26 14.43
CA GLU A 24 20.92 9.74 14.14
C GLU A 24 21.43 9.26 12.77
N LEU A 25 21.15 8.00 12.41
CA LEU A 25 21.46 7.46 11.09
C LEU A 25 20.61 8.14 9.98
N MET A 26 19.35 8.47 10.26
CA MET A 26 18.51 9.25 9.33
C MET A 26 19.10 10.61 9.04
N ARG A 27 19.60 11.32 10.05
CA ARG A 27 20.31 12.59 9.87
C ARG A 27 21.56 12.44 8.99
N ARG A 28 22.36 11.42 9.26
CA ARG A 28 23.57 11.10 8.46
C ARG A 28 23.23 10.78 7.01
N ALA A 29 22.12 10.13 6.78
CA ALA A 29 21.65 9.74 5.45
C ALA A 29 20.87 10.86 4.72
N GLY A 30 20.60 12.01 5.36
CA GLY A 30 19.80 13.10 4.79
C GLY A 30 18.31 12.76 4.65
N VAL A 31 17.81 11.79 5.41
CA VAL A 31 16.38 11.41 5.45
C VAL A 31 15.55 12.57 5.98
N ASN A 32 14.41 12.81 5.34
CA ASN A 32 13.53 13.92 5.69
C ASN A 32 12.04 13.58 5.68
N LEU A 33 11.69 12.35 5.31
CA LEU A 33 10.33 11.79 5.37
C LEU A 33 10.40 10.29 5.62
N VAL A 34 9.57 9.79 6.52
CA VAL A 34 9.39 8.34 6.75
C VAL A 34 7.92 8.00 6.86
N SER A 35 7.51 6.84 6.32
CA SER A 35 6.19 6.26 6.55
C SER A 35 6.21 5.48 7.85
N VAL A 36 5.25 5.73 8.76
CA VAL A 36 5.19 5.08 10.08
C VAL A 36 3.83 4.47 10.31
N GLY A 37 3.80 3.31 10.92
CA GLY A 37 2.57 2.68 11.39
C GLY A 37 1.85 1.79 10.39
N VAL A 38 2.42 1.54 9.21
CA VAL A 38 1.76 0.82 8.09
C VAL A 38 1.16 -0.53 8.49
N PHE A 39 1.83 -1.29 9.36
CA PHE A 39 1.38 -2.63 9.80
C PHE A 39 1.17 -2.75 11.31
N SER A 40 1.10 -1.64 12.03
CA SER A 40 1.20 -1.63 13.50
C SER A 40 -0.14 -1.73 14.24
N TRP A 41 -1.25 -2.16 13.58
CA TRP A 41 -2.58 -2.17 14.21
C TRP A 41 -2.62 -2.96 15.52
N ALA A 42 -2.07 -4.18 15.54
CA ALA A 42 -2.05 -4.99 16.75
C ALA A 42 -1.29 -4.35 17.93
N ARG A 43 -0.32 -3.46 17.63
CA ARG A 43 0.41 -2.73 18.68
C ARG A 43 -0.29 -1.44 19.09
N LEU A 44 -1.04 -0.83 18.18
CA LEU A 44 -1.85 0.36 18.47
C LEU A 44 -3.14 0.01 19.23
N GLU A 45 -3.73 -1.15 18.90
CA GLU A 45 -4.96 -1.65 19.50
C GLU A 45 -4.79 -3.15 19.85
N PRO A 46 -4.10 -3.47 20.97
CA PRO A 46 -3.83 -4.85 21.37
C PRO A 46 -5.09 -5.64 21.74
N ARG A 47 -6.17 -4.96 22.14
CA ARG A 47 -7.51 -5.51 22.35
C ARG A 47 -8.56 -4.56 21.78
N PRO A 48 -9.77 -5.05 21.47
CA PRO A 48 -10.83 -4.21 20.93
C PRO A 48 -11.12 -2.98 21.80
N GLY A 49 -10.92 -1.77 21.26
CA GLY A 49 -11.14 -0.50 21.94
C GLY A 49 -10.07 -0.11 22.97
N GLU A 50 -9.04 -0.92 23.20
CA GLU A 50 -7.93 -0.57 24.08
C GLU A 50 -6.74 -0.10 23.24
N PHE A 51 -6.41 1.19 23.33
CA PHE A 51 -5.37 1.81 22.50
C PHE A 51 -4.09 2.08 23.28
N GLU A 52 -2.95 1.78 22.67
CA GLU A 52 -1.60 2.00 23.22
C GLU A 52 -0.78 2.89 22.28
N PHE A 53 -0.85 4.20 22.46
CA PHE A 53 -0.17 5.19 21.62
C PHE A 53 1.20 5.64 22.13
N GLY A 54 1.56 5.35 23.38
CA GLY A 54 2.74 5.92 24.02
C GLY A 54 4.08 5.63 23.32
N TRP A 55 4.17 4.55 22.57
CA TRP A 55 5.33 4.25 21.74
C TRP A 55 5.36 5.14 20.48
N LEU A 56 4.20 5.33 19.84
CA LEU A 56 4.06 6.14 18.63
C LEU A 56 4.27 7.63 18.94
N ASP A 57 3.70 8.13 20.04
CA ASP A 57 3.92 9.49 20.54
C ASP A 57 5.42 9.79 20.60
N ARG A 58 6.17 8.90 21.25
CA ARG A 58 7.63 9.06 21.46
C ARG A 58 8.42 9.00 20.15
N VAL A 59 7.99 8.15 19.21
CA VAL A 59 8.62 8.06 17.89
C VAL A 59 8.38 9.35 17.08
N LEU A 60 7.14 9.86 17.09
CA LEU A 60 6.80 11.09 16.38
C LEU A 60 7.52 12.31 16.95
N GLU A 61 7.66 12.39 18.29
CA GLU A 61 8.48 13.42 18.95
C GLU A 61 9.94 13.35 18.48
N LEU A 62 10.57 12.16 18.54
CA LEU A 62 11.96 11.96 18.12
C LEU A 62 12.20 12.35 16.65
N LEU A 63 11.29 11.98 15.77
CA LEU A 63 11.36 12.32 14.34
C LEU A 63 11.17 13.83 14.13
N GLY A 64 10.20 14.44 14.81
CA GLY A 64 9.92 15.86 14.75
C GLY A 64 11.09 16.70 15.22
N ASP A 65 11.72 16.36 16.36
CA ASP A 65 12.90 17.02 16.90
C ASP A 65 14.11 16.91 15.96
N ALA A 66 14.17 15.84 15.20
CA ALA A 66 15.19 15.64 14.17
C ALA A 66 14.92 16.35 12.85
N GLY A 67 13.76 16.99 12.68
CA GLY A 67 13.32 17.60 11.43
C GLY A 67 12.93 16.59 10.34
N VAL A 68 12.66 15.33 10.72
CA VAL A 68 12.15 14.28 9.84
C VAL A 68 10.63 14.36 9.83
N GLY A 69 10.04 14.56 8.65
CA GLY A 69 8.58 14.53 8.46
C GLY A 69 8.05 13.11 8.51
N VAL A 70 6.77 12.99 8.83
CA VAL A 70 6.08 11.71 8.92
C VAL A 70 4.93 11.63 7.93
N ASP A 71 4.88 10.55 7.20
CA ASP A 71 3.74 10.02 6.48
C ASP A 71 3.08 8.97 7.39
N LEU A 72 2.00 9.36 8.10
CA LEU A 72 1.37 8.48 9.09
C LEU A 72 0.35 7.56 8.43
N ALA A 73 0.56 6.26 8.59
CA ALA A 73 -0.32 5.28 7.97
C ALA A 73 -1.51 4.89 8.86
N THR A 74 -2.64 4.57 8.22
CA THR A 74 -3.69 3.75 8.84
C THR A 74 -3.30 2.26 8.63
N PRO A 75 -3.17 1.45 9.69
CA PRO A 75 -2.55 0.13 9.61
C PRO A 75 -3.51 -0.97 9.10
N THR A 76 -4.44 -0.60 8.23
CA THR A 76 -5.62 -1.42 7.89
C THR A 76 -5.31 -2.57 6.94
N ALA A 77 -4.10 -2.63 6.38
CA ALA A 77 -3.59 -3.80 5.66
C ALA A 77 -3.29 -4.99 6.58
N SER A 78 -3.14 -4.75 7.90
CA SER A 78 -2.82 -5.81 8.88
C SER A 78 -3.81 -5.83 10.04
N PRO A 79 -5.06 -6.31 9.83
CA PRO A 79 -6.01 -6.48 10.92
C PRO A 79 -5.41 -7.33 12.05
N PRO A 80 -5.60 -6.94 13.32
CA PRO A 80 -5.00 -7.62 14.44
C PRO A 80 -5.61 -9.03 14.69
N PRO A 81 -4.90 -9.93 15.40
CA PRO A 81 -5.39 -11.30 15.65
C PRO A 81 -6.76 -11.35 16.33
N TRP A 82 -7.05 -10.40 17.21
CA TRP A 82 -8.35 -10.35 17.88
C TRP A 82 -9.48 -10.05 16.87
N PHE A 83 -9.23 -9.24 15.84
CA PHE A 83 -10.22 -8.93 14.79
C PHE A 83 -10.61 -10.21 14.03
N THR A 84 -9.64 -10.98 13.58
CA THR A 84 -9.90 -12.23 12.84
C THR A 84 -10.64 -13.27 13.69
N ARG A 85 -10.38 -13.31 14.99
CA ARG A 85 -11.07 -14.19 15.93
C ARG A 85 -12.53 -13.78 16.17
N LEU A 86 -12.80 -12.48 16.27
CA LEU A 86 -14.15 -11.96 16.52
C LEU A 86 -15.01 -11.90 15.25
N HIS A 87 -14.39 -11.74 14.08
CA HIS A 87 -15.04 -11.53 12.80
C HIS A 87 -14.57 -12.56 11.74
N PRO A 88 -14.82 -13.87 11.96
CA PRO A 88 -14.41 -14.91 11.02
C PRO A 88 -15.10 -14.78 9.64
N GLU A 89 -16.26 -14.12 9.56
CA GLU A 89 -16.94 -13.80 8.32
C GLU A 89 -16.16 -12.82 7.43
N ALA A 90 -15.32 -11.99 8.04
CA ALA A 90 -14.48 -11.03 7.33
C ALA A 90 -13.21 -11.67 6.73
N MET A 91 -12.96 -12.95 7.00
CA MET A 91 -11.81 -13.64 6.41
C MET A 91 -12.02 -13.88 4.92
N PRO A 92 -11.02 -13.56 4.07
CA PRO A 92 -11.17 -13.69 2.64
C PRO A 92 -11.27 -15.15 2.21
N VAL A 93 -12.00 -15.37 1.10
CA VAL A 93 -12.15 -16.67 0.47
C VAL A 93 -11.55 -16.60 -0.93
N THR A 94 -10.70 -17.55 -1.29
CA THR A 94 -10.09 -17.63 -2.62
C THR A 94 -11.10 -18.02 -3.69
N ALA A 95 -10.74 -17.92 -4.97
CA ALA A 95 -11.57 -18.37 -6.07
C ALA A 95 -11.88 -19.88 -6.01
N GLU A 96 -11.00 -20.67 -5.39
CA GLU A 96 -11.13 -22.10 -5.15
C GLU A 96 -12.07 -22.43 -3.96
N GLY A 97 -12.59 -21.41 -3.27
CA GLY A 97 -13.50 -21.58 -2.12
C GLY A 97 -12.78 -21.82 -0.79
N VAL A 98 -11.46 -21.63 -0.72
CA VAL A 98 -10.69 -21.80 0.51
C VAL A 98 -10.74 -20.50 1.31
N ARG A 99 -11.23 -20.57 2.55
CA ARG A 99 -11.17 -19.46 3.51
C ARG A 99 -9.74 -19.33 4.03
N LEU A 100 -9.17 -18.13 3.90
CA LEU A 100 -7.83 -17.83 4.42
C LEU A 100 -7.88 -17.61 5.94
N THR A 101 -6.72 -17.73 6.58
CA THR A 101 -6.57 -17.59 8.03
C THR A 101 -5.63 -16.43 8.36
N HIS A 102 -5.69 -15.98 9.60
CA HIS A 102 -4.73 -15.01 10.13
C HIS A 102 -3.30 -15.54 10.03
N GLY A 103 -2.33 -14.63 9.86
CA GLY A 103 -0.89 -14.97 9.83
C GLY A 103 -0.09 -14.22 8.74
N SER A 104 -0.78 -13.36 7.98
CA SER A 104 -0.16 -12.48 6.99
C SER A 104 -0.91 -11.16 6.91
N ARG A 105 -0.38 -10.19 6.16
CA ARG A 105 -1.11 -8.97 5.80
C ARG A 105 -2.24 -9.29 4.82
N ASP A 106 -3.12 -8.33 4.59
CA ASP A 106 -4.23 -8.37 3.63
C ASP A 106 -5.26 -9.50 3.87
N THR A 107 -5.34 -9.97 5.12
CA THR A 107 -6.25 -11.05 5.51
C THR A 107 -7.59 -10.47 5.97
N TYR A 108 -8.31 -9.87 5.02
CA TYR A 108 -9.64 -9.29 5.22
C TYR A 108 -10.47 -9.33 3.93
N CYS A 109 -11.78 -9.22 4.06
CA CYS A 109 -12.71 -8.96 2.95
C CYS A 109 -13.20 -7.51 3.02
N ALA A 110 -12.89 -6.68 2.03
CA ALA A 110 -13.34 -5.29 1.98
C ALA A 110 -14.87 -5.14 1.86
N CYS A 111 -15.60 -6.20 1.51
CA CYS A 111 -17.07 -6.23 1.53
C CYS A 111 -17.65 -6.52 2.93
N ALA A 112 -16.83 -6.93 3.91
CA ALA A 112 -17.31 -7.22 5.25
C ALA A 112 -17.58 -5.91 6.03
N PRO A 113 -18.82 -5.69 6.51
CA PRO A 113 -19.15 -4.49 7.29
C PRO A 113 -18.29 -4.32 8.54
N SER A 114 -17.98 -5.44 9.22
CA SER A 114 -17.11 -5.44 10.42
C SER A 114 -15.71 -4.91 10.11
N TYR A 115 -15.11 -5.30 8.98
CA TYR A 115 -13.81 -4.75 8.57
C TYR A 115 -13.89 -3.27 8.24
N ARG A 116 -14.90 -2.84 7.49
CA ARG A 116 -15.10 -1.44 7.10
C ARG A 116 -15.28 -0.53 8.33
N GLU A 117 -16.05 -0.98 9.33
CA GLU A 117 -16.26 -0.27 10.57
C GLU A 117 -14.96 -0.16 11.39
N ALA A 118 -14.25 -1.27 11.58
CA ALA A 118 -12.99 -1.30 12.30
C ALA A 118 -11.92 -0.42 11.63
N ALA A 119 -11.82 -0.48 10.28
CA ALA A 119 -10.86 0.33 9.52
C ALA A 119 -11.16 1.85 9.63
N ARG A 120 -12.43 2.26 9.60
CA ARG A 120 -12.81 3.64 9.88
C ARG A 120 -12.53 4.03 11.33
N GLY A 121 -12.79 3.11 12.27
CA GLY A 121 -12.56 3.35 13.69
C GLY A 121 -11.10 3.68 13.99
N ILE A 122 -10.15 2.86 13.54
CA ILE A 122 -8.72 3.14 13.75
C ILE A 122 -8.25 4.39 13.01
N ALA A 123 -8.75 4.64 11.78
CA ALA A 123 -8.42 5.87 11.04
C ALA A 123 -8.88 7.13 11.79
N ARG A 124 -10.11 7.12 12.35
CA ARG A 124 -10.66 8.21 13.16
C ARG A 124 -9.83 8.46 14.41
N VAL A 125 -9.52 7.42 15.18
CA VAL A 125 -8.75 7.55 16.43
C VAL A 125 -7.35 8.08 16.18
N LEU A 126 -6.68 7.63 15.12
CA LEU A 126 -5.39 8.18 14.71
C LEU A 126 -5.50 9.64 14.28
N ALA A 127 -6.52 10.00 13.51
CA ALA A 127 -6.73 11.37 13.08
C ALA A 127 -7.08 12.31 14.24
N GLU A 128 -7.88 11.87 15.21
CA GLU A 128 -8.20 12.62 16.42
C GLU A 128 -6.97 12.90 17.28
N ARG A 129 -6.04 11.95 17.35
CA ARG A 129 -4.83 12.09 18.15
C ARG A 129 -3.74 12.89 17.45
N TYR A 130 -3.52 12.64 16.16
CA TYR A 130 -2.34 13.11 15.42
C TYR A 130 -2.63 14.09 14.29
N GLY A 131 -3.90 14.41 14.03
CA GLY A 131 -4.28 15.24 12.87
C GLY A 131 -3.56 16.58 12.77
N GLU A 132 -3.19 17.17 13.89
CA GLU A 132 -2.47 18.44 14.00
C GLU A 132 -1.01 18.28 14.45
N HIS A 133 -0.48 17.04 14.50
CA HIS A 133 0.86 16.80 15.01
C HIS A 133 1.94 17.45 14.11
N PRO A 134 2.87 18.25 14.65
CA PRO A 134 3.79 19.08 13.86
C PRO A 134 4.79 18.29 13.01
N ALA A 135 5.04 17.02 13.31
CA ALA A 135 5.90 16.17 12.50
C ALA A 135 5.19 15.64 11.25
N LEU A 136 3.85 15.59 11.22
CA LEU A 136 3.11 15.03 10.08
C LEU A 136 3.26 15.91 8.83
N ARG A 137 3.36 15.24 7.69
CA ARG A 137 3.41 15.85 6.36
C ARG A 137 2.31 15.32 5.45
N MET A 138 1.90 14.08 5.63
CA MET A 138 0.80 13.45 4.90
C MET A 138 0.26 12.23 5.67
N TRP A 139 -0.84 11.70 5.17
CA TRP A 139 -1.47 10.47 5.62
C TRP A 139 -1.38 9.39 4.54
N HIS A 140 -1.06 8.18 4.96
CA HIS A 140 -1.01 6.99 4.12
C HIS A 140 -2.14 6.03 4.51
N VAL A 141 -3.16 5.93 3.68
CA VAL A 141 -4.30 5.05 3.98
C VAL A 141 -3.99 3.65 3.49
N HIS A 142 -4.00 2.67 4.41
CA HIS A 142 -3.76 1.26 4.11
C HIS A 142 -2.34 1.01 3.59
N ASN A 143 -2.15 -0.04 2.80
CA ASN A 143 -0.95 -0.34 2.02
C ASN A 143 -1.29 -1.21 0.82
N GLU A 144 -0.87 -0.81 -0.36
CA GLU A 144 -0.91 -1.61 -1.59
C GLU A 144 -2.27 -2.29 -1.85
N TYR A 145 -3.36 -1.52 -1.93
CA TYR A 145 -4.66 -2.07 -2.25
C TYR A 145 -4.63 -2.98 -3.48
N GLY A 146 -4.96 -4.25 -3.33
CA GLY A 146 -4.88 -5.22 -4.43
C GLY A 146 -5.59 -6.54 -4.18
N THR A 147 -6.11 -6.77 -2.98
CA THR A 147 -6.74 -8.03 -2.59
C THR A 147 -8.13 -8.20 -3.18
N THR A 148 -8.54 -9.45 -3.36
CA THR A 148 -9.89 -9.85 -3.77
C THR A 148 -10.42 -10.94 -2.85
N CYS A 149 -11.74 -11.06 -2.74
CA CYS A 149 -12.40 -12.10 -1.95
C CYS A 149 -13.58 -12.66 -2.72
N TYR A 150 -13.85 -13.96 -2.61
CA TYR A 150 -14.92 -14.68 -3.30
C TYR A 150 -15.96 -15.24 -2.31
N CYS A 151 -16.08 -14.66 -1.11
CA CYS A 151 -17.07 -15.06 -0.10
C CYS A 151 -18.50 -14.63 -0.48
N ASP A 152 -19.47 -15.00 0.32
CA ASP A 152 -20.87 -14.69 0.05
C ASP A 152 -21.19 -13.20 0.23
N LEU A 153 -20.52 -12.49 1.17
CA LEU A 153 -20.65 -11.04 1.29
C LEU A 153 -20.18 -10.33 0.00
N ALA A 154 -19.06 -10.77 -0.56
CA ALA A 154 -18.59 -10.26 -1.85
C ALA A 154 -19.56 -10.60 -2.99
N ALA A 155 -20.20 -11.78 -2.95
CA ALA A 155 -21.20 -12.18 -3.95
C ALA A 155 -22.45 -11.29 -3.89
N GLU A 156 -22.94 -10.94 -2.71
CA GLU A 156 -24.08 -10.03 -2.53
C GLU A 156 -23.74 -8.62 -3.07
N ARG A 157 -22.62 -8.06 -2.64
CA ARG A 157 -22.17 -6.74 -3.09
C ARG A 157 -21.94 -6.71 -4.60
N PHE A 158 -21.41 -7.79 -5.18
CA PHE A 158 -21.20 -7.89 -6.63
C PHE A 158 -22.52 -7.90 -7.39
N ARG A 159 -23.55 -8.60 -6.90
CA ARG A 159 -24.88 -8.57 -7.50
C ARG A 159 -25.51 -7.17 -7.47
N ASP A 160 -25.33 -6.43 -6.37
CA ASP A 160 -25.83 -5.05 -6.28
C ASP A 160 -25.11 -4.15 -7.29
N TRP A 161 -23.78 -4.24 -7.38
CA TRP A 161 -22.97 -3.52 -8.37
C TRP A 161 -23.40 -3.85 -9.82
N LEU A 162 -23.70 -5.11 -10.09
CA LEU A 162 -24.18 -5.53 -11.42
C LEU A 162 -25.60 -4.99 -11.73
N ARG A 163 -26.49 -4.92 -10.72
CA ARG A 163 -27.82 -4.30 -10.88
C ARG A 163 -27.71 -2.82 -11.24
N GLU A 164 -26.85 -2.11 -10.55
CA GLU A 164 -26.57 -0.70 -10.86
C GLU A 164 -25.99 -0.53 -12.28
N ARG A 165 -25.14 -1.45 -12.71
CA ARG A 165 -24.46 -1.39 -13.99
C ARG A 165 -25.33 -1.77 -15.18
N TYR A 166 -26.13 -2.81 -15.06
CA TYR A 166 -26.86 -3.41 -16.18
C TYR A 166 -28.38 -3.20 -16.12
N GLY A 167 -28.92 -2.79 -15.01
CA GLY A 167 -30.33 -2.51 -14.78
C GLY A 167 -31.19 -3.79 -14.68
N SER A 168 -30.99 -4.78 -15.56
CA SER A 168 -31.79 -6.01 -15.60
C SER A 168 -30.94 -7.24 -15.88
N LEU A 169 -31.54 -8.44 -15.66
CA LEU A 169 -30.90 -9.71 -16.01
C LEU A 169 -30.74 -9.88 -17.52
N GLU A 170 -31.68 -9.36 -18.31
CA GLU A 170 -31.61 -9.39 -19.76
C GLU A 170 -30.39 -8.57 -20.24
N GLY A 171 -30.17 -7.37 -19.66
CA GLY A 171 -29.01 -6.52 -19.92
C GLY A 171 -27.69 -7.21 -19.54
N LEU A 172 -27.63 -7.84 -18.38
CA LEU A 172 -26.49 -8.63 -17.94
C LEU A 172 -26.23 -9.82 -18.88
N ASN A 173 -27.26 -10.62 -19.19
CA ASN A 173 -27.15 -11.79 -20.04
C ASN A 173 -26.65 -11.41 -21.45
N ALA A 174 -27.17 -10.33 -22.01
CA ALA A 174 -26.72 -9.81 -23.31
C ALA A 174 -25.23 -9.37 -23.25
N ALA A 175 -24.84 -8.59 -22.24
CA ALA A 175 -23.48 -8.08 -22.09
C ALA A 175 -22.45 -9.20 -21.85
N TRP A 176 -22.81 -10.24 -21.10
CA TRP A 176 -21.95 -11.38 -20.82
C TRP A 176 -22.05 -12.48 -21.88
N THR A 177 -22.97 -12.36 -22.85
CA THR A 177 -23.23 -13.38 -23.88
C THR A 177 -23.49 -14.76 -23.26
N THR A 178 -24.31 -14.78 -22.23
CA THR A 178 -24.53 -15.99 -21.40
C THR A 178 -25.23 -17.13 -22.15
N ALA A 179 -25.80 -16.86 -23.33
CA ALA A 179 -26.33 -17.93 -24.22
C ALA A 179 -25.23 -18.93 -24.62
N PHE A 180 -23.96 -18.49 -24.62
CA PHE A 180 -22.81 -19.39 -24.85
C PHE A 180 -22.75 -20.45 -23.73
N TRP A 181 -22.71 -21.70 -24.07
CA TRP A 181 -22.76 -22.84 -23.15
C TRP A 181 -23.99 -22.90 -22.25
N GLY A 182 -25.05 -22.17 -22.60
CA GLY A 182 -26.34 -22.22 -21.85
C GLY A 182 -26.24 -21.62 -20.44
N GLN A 183 -25.45 -20.56 -20.27
CA GLN A 183 -25.18 -19.93 -18.96
C GLN A 183 -26.14 -18.78 -18.62
N GLY A 184 -27.31 -18.69 -19.29
CA GLY A 184 -28.30 -17.63 -19.07
C GLY A 184 -28.84 -17.61 -17.64
N TYR A 185 -28.87 -16.42 -17.01
CA TYR A 185 -29.45 -16.22 -15.69
C TYR A 185 -30.92 -15.84 -15.77
N ALA A 186 -31.75 -16.45 -14.91
CA ALA A 186 -33.17 -16.13 -14.73
C ALA A 186 -33.45 -15.49 -13.35
N ASP A 187 -32.53 -15.61 -12.41
CA ASP A 187 -32.58 -14.99 -11.08
C ASP A 187 -31.24 -14.39 -10.72
N TRP A 188 -31.26 -13.21 -10.08
CA TRP A 188 -30.04 -12.54 -9.59
C TRP A 188 -29.26 -13.39 -8.58
N ARG A 189 -29.93 -14.24 -7.82
CA ARG A 189 -29.30 -15.14 -6.82
C ARG A 189 -28.39 -16.18 -7.46
N ASP A 190 -28.63 -16.51 -8.75
CA ASP A 190 -27.80 -17.45 -9.50
C ASP A 190 -26.48 -16.81 -9.97
N VAL A 191 -26.42 -15.48 -10.02
CA VAL A 191 -25.20 -14.75 -10.41
C VAL A 191 -24.19 -14.82 -9.29
N GLN A 192 -23.06 -15.46 -9.55
CA GLN A 192 -21.97 -15.67 -8.60
C GLN A 192 -20.71 -14.91 -9.02
N PRO A 193 -19.77 -14.63 -8.09
CA PRO A 193 -18.40 -14.28 -8.44
C PRO A 193 -17.77 -15.34 -9.38
N PRO A 194 -16.76 -14.98 -10.17
CA PRO A 194 -16.07 -15.92 -11.05
C PRO A 194 -15.16 -16.85 -10.24
N ARG A 195 -15.78 -17.71 -9.41
CA ARG A 195 -15.11 -18.75 -8.63
C ARG A 195 -14.53 -19.81 -9.57
N LYS A 196 -13.68 -20.69 -9.06
CA LYS A 196 -13.08 -21.77 -9.84
C LYS A 196 -14.14 -22.64 -10.50
N THR A 197 -14.08 -22.75 -11.80
CA THR A 197 -14.96 -23.58 -12.62
C THR A 197 -14.22 -24.79 -13.18
N GLN A 198 -14.98 -25.78 -13.67
CA GLN A 198 -14.40 -26.98 -14.30
C GLN A 198 -13.59 -26.64 -15.55
N TYR A 199 -13.99 -25.59 -16.27
CA TYR A 199 -13.36 -25.19 -17.52
C TYR A 199 -13.12 -23.65 -17.50
N LEU A 200 -13.29 -22.97 -18.61
CA LEU A 200 -13.02 -21.53 -18.73
C LEU A 200 -14.14 -20.70 -18.09
N VAL A 201 -13.79 -19.73 -17.29
CA VAL A 201 -14.72 -18.73 -16.77
C VAL A 201 -15.05 -17.70 -17.87
N ASN A 202 -16.26 -17.11 -17.80
CA ASN A 202 -16.66 -16.04 -18.71
C ASN A 202 -15.73 -14.82 -18.54
N PRO A 203 -15.02 -14.37 -19.58
CA PRO A 203 -14.05 -13.28 -19.48
C PRO A 203 -14.70 -11.94 -19.14
N THR A 204 -15.95 -11.69 -19.56
CA THR A 204 -16.68 -10.46 -19.24
C THR A 204 -17.07 -10.44 -17.77
N GLN A 205 -17.55 -11.57 -17.22
CA GLN A 205 -17.82 -11.74 -15.79
C GLN A 205 -16.55 -11.49 -14.96
N TYR A 206 -15.41 -12.06 -15.37
CA TYR A 206 -14.14 -11.89 -14.69
C TYR A 206 -13.67 -10.41 -14.72
N LEU A 207 -13.83 -9.75 -15.86
CA LEU A 207 -13.48 -8.33 -16.00
C LEU A 207 -14.38 -7.44 -15.12
N ASP A 208 -15.68 -7.73 -15.07
CA ASP A 208 -16.61 -6.98 -14.21
C ASP A 208 -16.33 -7.23 -12.73
N TYR A 209 -15.90 -8.42 -12.36
CA TYR A 209 -15.50 -8.71 -10.98
C TYR A 209 -14.24 -7.92 -10.59
N ARG A 210 -13.28 -7.74 -11.48
CA ARG A 210 -12.13 -6.87 -11.24
C ARG A 210 -12.53 -5.39 -11.13
N ARG A 211 -13.47 -4.92 -11.95
CA ARG A 211 -14.02 -3.56 -11.87
C ARG A 211 -14.75 -3.32 -10.54
N PHE A 212 -15.58 -4.28 -10.15
CA PHE A 212 -16.25 -4.28 -8.85
C PHE A 212 -15.25 -4.16 -7.70
N TRP A 213 -14.19 -4.97 -7.69
CA TRP A 213 -13.17 -4.88 -6.65
C TRP A 213 -12.42 -3.55 -6.66
N SER A 214 -12.13 -3.00 -7.82
CA SER A 214 -11.57 -1.64 -7.89
C SER A 214 -12.48 -0.62 -7.20
N ASP A 215 -13.79 -0.73 -7.36
CA ASP A 215 -14.76 0.18 -6.77
C ASP A 215 -14.94 -0.05 -5.27
N GLU A 216 -14.99 -1.29 -4.80
CA GLU A 216 -15.12 -1.63 -3.38
C GLU A 216 -13.87 -1.22 -2.57
N LEU A 217 -12.68 -1.48 -3.11
CA LEU A 217 -11.43 -1.04 -2.48
C LEU A 217 -11.34 0.49 -2.44
N LEU A 218 -11.77 1.17 -3.53
CA LEU A 218 -11.84 2.63 -3.55
C LEU A 218 -12.82 3.18 -2.51
N ALA A 219 -13.96 2.51 -2.31
CA ALA A 219 -14.90 2.90 -1.28
C ALA A 219 -14.28 2.77 0.12
N ALA A 220 -13.53 1.67 0.38
CA ALA A 220 -12.79 1.48 1.64
C ALA A 220 -11.75 2.57 1.89
N TYR A 221 -11.01 2.98 0.86
CA TYR A 221 -10.08 4.10 0.92
C TYR A 221 -10.80 5.42 1.26
N ARG A 222 -11.88 5.73 0.53
CA ARG A 222 -12.64 6.97 0.72
C ARG A 222 -13.23 7.10 2.12
N GLU A 223 -13.71 6.01 2.70
CA GLU A 223 -14.26 6.01 4.06
C GLU A 223 -13.20 6.38 5.09
N GLN A 224 -12.01 5.79 5.02
CA GLN A 224 -10.92 6.15 5.91
C GLN A 224 -10.44 7.59 5.68
N LYS A 225 -10.31 8.01 4.41
CA LYS A 225 -9.98 9.40 4.06
C LYS A 225 -10.99 10.39 4.63
N ALA A 226 -12.27 10.05 4.62
CA ALA A 226 -13.33 10.89 5.18
C ALA A 226 -13.20 11.07 6.70
N GLU A 227 -12.82 10.01 7.44
CA GLU A 227 -12.52 10.10 8.88
C GLU A 227 -11.31 11.02 9.14
N ILE A 228 -10.24 10.86 8.37
CA ILE A 228 -9.04 11.69 8.48
C ILE A 228 -9.36 13.16 8.21
N ARG A 229 -10.17 13.45 7.19
CA ARG A 229 -10.54 14.81 6.79
C ARG A 229 -11.33 15.59 7.83
N GLN A 230 -11.91 14.92 8.81
CA GLN A 230 -12.58 15.61 9.93
C GLN A 230 -11.60 16.31 10.89
N ARG A 231 -10.31 15.94 10.85
CA ARG A 231 -9.29 16.36 11.80
C ARG A 231 -7.98 16.86 11.15
N SER A 232 -7.81 16.70 9.83
CA SER A 232 -6.55 17.04 9.17
C SER A 232 -6.76 17.45 7.72
N ASP A 233 -6.14 18.56 7.35
CA ASP A 233 -6.08 19.08 5.97
C ASP A 233 -4.83 18.61 5.21
N LEU A 234 -3.97 17.83 5.86
CA LEU A 234 -2.74 17.30 5.23
C LEU A 234 -3.10 16.36 4.06
N PRO A 235 -2.23 16.26 3.04
CA PRO A 235 -2.46 15.34 1.93
C PRO A 235 -2.71 13.91 2.39
N VAL A 236 -3.64 13.21 1.74
CA VAL A 236 -3.97 11.80 2.00
C VAL A 236 -3.68 11.00 0.74
N THR A 237 -2.83 10.00 0.87
CA THR A 237 -2.43 9.11 -0.22
C THR A 237 -2.66 7.63 0.13
N THR A 238 -2.37 6.77 -0.82
CA THR A 238 -2.08 5.35 -0.69
C THR A 238 -1.10 4.97 -1.79
N ASN A 239 -0.31 3.94 -1.58
CA ASN A 239 0.68 3.49 -2.55
C ASN A 239 0.06 2.56 -3.61
N PHE A 240 0.34 2.82 -4.88
CA PHE A 240 -0.13 2.05 -6.02
C PHE A 240 0.92 1.02 -6.44
N VAL A 241 0.51 -0.24 -6.50
CA VAL A 241 1.33 -1.34 -7.02
C VAL A 241 0.95 -1.69 -8.44
N PHE A 242 1.89 -2.23 -9.20
CA PHE A 242 1.69 -2.66 -10.56
C PHE A 242 1.56 -4.18 -10.65
N GLY A 243 0.82 -4.64 -11.64
CA GLY A 243 0.73 -6.05 -11.96
C GLY A 243 -0.67 -6.51 -12.34
N ASN A 244 -0.73 -7.62 -13.05
CA ASN A 244 -2.00 -8.17 -13.53
C ASN A 244 -2.89 -8.73 -12.40
N TRP A 245 -2.31 -8.98 -11.24
CA TRP A 245 -3.04 -9.48 -10.05
C TRP A 245 -3.84 -8.37 -9.35
N VAL A 246 -3.43 -7.11 -9.50
CA VAL A 246 -4.11 -5.97 -8.87
C VAL A 246 -5.38 -5.62 -9.64
N PRO A 247 -6.57 -5.61 -9.01
CA PRO A 247 -7.82 -5.27 -9.70
C PRO A 247 -8.06 -3.76 -9.82
N VAL A 248 -7.15 -2.91 -9.34
CA VAL A 248 -7.33 -1.46 -9.21
C VAL A 248 -7.24 -0.74 -10.56
N ASN A 249 -8.20 0.13 -10.83
CA ASN A 249 -8.13 1.09 -11.93
C ASN A 249 -7.42 2.37 -11.46
N HIS A 250 -6.09 2.39 -11.56
CA HIS A 250 -5.25 3.47 -11.05
C HIS A 250 -5.60 4.85 -11.65
N ALA A 251 -5.98 4.92 -12.93
CA ALA A 251 -6.38 6.19 -13.55
C ALA A 251 -7.62 6.80 -12.88
N ARG A 252 -8.59 5.95 -12.46
CA ARG A 252 -9.77 6.40 -11.71
C ARG A 252 -9.42 6.76 -10.27
N TRP A 253 -8.55 5.97 -9.63
CA TRP A 253 -8.12 6.20 -8.26
C TRP A 253 -7.29 7.46 -8.10
N ALA A 254 -6.47 7.81 -9.10
CA ALA A 254 -5.62 8.99 -9.08
C ALA A 254 -6.39 10.31 -8.87
N GLY A 255 -7.66 10.36 -9.27
CA GLY A 255 -8.55 11.49 -8.97
C GLY A 255 -9.09 11.52 -7.54
N GLN A 256 -8.79 10.52 -6.72
CA GLN A 256 -9.30 10.37 -5.34
C GLN A 256 -8.21 10.52 -4.28
N VAL A 257 -6.95 10.34 -4.65
CA VAL A 257 -5.79 10.60 -3.79
C VAL A 257 -5.31 12.05 -3.97
N ASP A 258 -4.75 12.64 -2.93
CA ASP A 258 -4.22 14.00 -3.03
C ASP A 258 -2.82 14.01 -3.65
N VAL A 259 -2.08 12.92 -3.45
CA VAL A 259 -0.79 12.66 -4.08
C VAL A 259 -0.83 11.26 -4.70
N VAL A 260 -0.49 11.14 -5.97
CA VAL A 260 -0.25 9.83 -6.58
C VAL A 260 1.08 9.30 -6.05
N ALA A 261 1.05 8.16 -5.38
CA ALA A 261 2.23 7.48 -4.87
C ALA A 261 2.31 6.07 -5.45
N ILE A 262 3.50 5.61 -5.79
CA ILE A 262 3.71 4.29 -6.40
C ILE A 262 4.81 3.52 -5.71
N ASP A 263 4.71 2.19 -5.77
CA ASP A 263 5.77 1.25 -5.43
C ASP A 263 6.32 0.67 -6.71
N ASN A 264 7.62 0.80 -6.90
CA ASN A 264 8.27 0.30 -8.10
C ASN A 264 9.54 -0.47 -7.76
N TYR A 265 9.49 -1.78 -8.01
CA TYR A 265 10.56 -2.73 -7.78
C TYR A 265 11.08 -3.29 -9.11
N PRO A 266 11.89 -2.51 -9.87
CA PRO A 266 12.48 -2.99 -11.12
C PRO A 266 13.30 -4.26 -10.89
N ASP A 267 13.46 -5.06 -11.90
CA ASP A 267 14.12 -6.39 -11.93
C ASP A 267 13.20 -7.60 -11.63
N GLN A 268 11.88 -7.39 -11.49
CA GLN A 268 10.94 -8.49 -11.21
C GLN A 268 10.40 -9.22 -12.44
N ALA A 269 10.47 -8.64 -13.64
CA ALA A 269 9.62 -9.10 -14.76
C ALA A 269 10.36 -9.45 -16.05
N GLY A 270 11.68 -9.64 -16.04
CA GLY A 270 12.42 -10.03 -17.24
C GLY A 270 12.58 -8.94 -18.31
N ILE A 271 12.01 -7.74 -18.09
CA ILE A 271 12.34 -6.52 -18.85
C ILE A 271 13.52 -5.85 -18.13
N GLY A 272 14.33 -5.05 -18.81
CA GLY A 272 15.42 -4.31 -18.17
C GLY A 272 14.94 -3.39 -17.05
N ALA A 273 15.75 -3.20 -16.02
CA ALA A 273 15.36 -2.40 -14.86
C ALA A 273 15.13 -0.91 -15.21
N GLU A 274 15.83 -0.41 -16.19
CA GLU A 274 15.70 0.95 -16.69
C GLU A 274 14.36 1.15 -17.39
N GLU A 275 13.93 0.21 -18.21
CA GLU A 275 12.64 0.23 -18.90
C GLU A 275 11.49 0.10 -17.90
N GLN A 276 11.60 -0.78 -16.88
CA GLN A 276 10.60 -0.90 -15.82
C GLN A 276 10.49 0.38 -14.99
N THR A 277 11.63 0.99 -14.65
CA THR A 277 11.70 2.27 -13.95
C THR A 277 11.01 3.37 -14.77
N ALA A 278 11.33 3.47 -16.05
CA ALA A 278 10.75 4.46 -16.96
C ALA A 278 9.25 4.25 -17.12
N PHE A 279 8.81 3.01 -17.33
CA PHE A 279 7.40 2.66 -17.49
C PHE A 279 6.58 3.02 -16.23
N GLY A 280 7.04 2.61 -15.04
CA GLY A 280 6.36 2.92 -13.79
C GLY A 280 6.28 4.43 -13.52
N ALA A 281 7.37 5.15 -13.75
CA ALA A 281 7.41 6.60 -13.57
C ALA A 281 6.49 7.34 -14.57
N ASP A 282 6.46 6.92 -15.84
CA ASP A 282 5.61 7.53 -16.85
C ASP A 282 4.12 7.21 -16.64
N LEU A 283 3.78 6.01 -16.12
CA LEU A 283 2.42 5.70 -15.66
C LEU A 283 2.01 6.62 -14.51
N ALA A 284 2.83 6.76 -13.47
CA ALA A 284 2.55 7.62 -12.33
C ALA A 284 2.35 9.08 -12.74
N ARG A 285 3.23 9.60 -13.61
CA ARG A 285 3.10 10.94 -14.18
C ARG A 285 1.80 11.10 -14.97
N GLY A 286 1.43 10.10 -15.76
CA GLY A 286 0.18 10.09 -16.53
C GLY A 286 -1.05 10.11 -15.61
N TRP A 287 -1.09 9.25 -14.58
CA TRP A 287 -2.16 9.22 -13.59
C TRP A 287 -2.25 10.51 -12.78
N ALA A 288 -1.13 11.10 -12.43
CA ALA A 288 -1.08 12.38 -11.73
C ALA A 288 -1.51 13.58 -12.63
N GLY A 289 -1.76 13.36 -13.92
CA GLY A 289 -2.13 14.43 -14.86
C GLY A 289 -1.04 15.48 -15.03
N GLY A 290 0.22 15.08 -15.00
CA GLY A 290 1.40 15.95 -15.05
C GLY A 290 1.71 16.68 -13.75
N ARG A 291 0.91 16.48 -12.67
CA ARG A 291 1.23 16.98 -11.33
C ARG A 291 2.37 16.14 -10.72
N PRO A 292 3.07 16.68 -9.73
CA PRO A 292 4.05 15.91 -8.96
C PRO A 292 3.42 14.65 -8.34
N TRP A 293 4.19 13.57 -8.32
CA TRP A 293 3.86 12.29 -7.73
C TRP A 293 5.00 11.81 -6.82
N LEU A 294 4.85 10.72 -6.12
CA LEU A 294 5.84 10.21 -5.17
C LEU A 294 6.19 8.74 -5.44
N LEU A 295 7.50 8.44 -5.50
CA LEU A 295 7.98 7.07 -5.37
C LEU A 295 7.96 6.71 -3.88
N MET A 296 6.95 5.94 -3.45
CA MET A 296 6.74 5.59 -2.05
C MET A 296 7.61 4.43 -1.63
N GLU A 297 7.77 3.44 -2.52
CA GLU A 297 8.61 2.29 -2.23
C GLU A 297 9.48 1.89 -3.42
N GLN A 298 10.69 1.52 -3.11
CA GLN A 298 11.62 0.81 -3.98
C GLN A 298 12.60 -0.01 -3.14
N ALA A 299 13.27 -0.98 -3.76
CA ALA A 299 14.30 -1.74 -3.09
C ALA A 299 15.65 -1.00 -3.05
N GLY A 300 16.37 -1.13 -1.94
CA GLY A 300 17.74 -0.63 -1.78
C GLY A 300 18.77 -1.45 -2.57
N SER A 301 19.56 -2.28 -1.88
CA SER A 301 20.74 -2.98 -2.41
C SER A 301 20.46 -4.18 -3.34
N GLY A 302 19.23 -4.59 -3.47
CA GLY A 302 18.83 -5.73 -4.28
C GLY A 302 17.36 -6.06 -4.11
N LEU A 303 16.94 -7.21 -4.63
CA LEU A 303 15.58 -7.68 -4.52
C LEU A 303 15.55 -9.19 -4.35
N ASN A 304 14.70 -9.68 -3.48
CA ASN A 304 14.45 -11.11 -3.35
C ASN A 304 13.24 -11.49 -4.22
N VAL A 305 13.49 -12.17 -5.33
CA VAL A 305 12.44 -12.64 -6.25
C VAL A 305 12.27 -14.14 -6.09
N GLY A 306 11.16 -14.55 -5.50
CA GLY A 306 10.92 -15.94 -5.16
C GLY A 306 11.95 -16.44 -4.13
N ARG A 307 12.88 -17.31 -4.56
CA ARG A 307 13.95 -17.85 -3.69
C ARG A 307 15.35 -17.38 -4.11
N ARG A 308 15.45 -16.37 -4.98
CA ARG A 308 16.72 -15.88 -5.50
C ARG A 308 16.91 -14.42 -5.12
N TRP A 309 18.10 -14.13 -4.62
CA TRP A 309 18.57 -12.77 -4.40
C TRP A 309 19.16 -12.20 -5.68
N HIS A 310 18.65 -11.04 -6.09
CA HIS A 310 19.12 -10.26 -7.23
C HIS A 310 19.79 -8.98 -6.70
N PRO A 311 21.12 -8.96 -6.54
CA PRO A 311 21.82 -7.78 -6.05
C PRO A 311 21.80 -6.67 -7.10
N LYS A 312 21.68 -5.44 -6.64
CA LYS A 312 21.94 -4.26 -7.46
C LYS A 312 23.43 -3.98 -7.52
N GLU A 313 23.95 -3.72 -8.70
CA GLU A 313 25.32 -3.24 -8.88
C GLU A 313 25.51 -1.88 -8.24
N PRO A 314 26.76 -1.48 -7.87
CA PRO A 314 27.03 -0.17 -7.30
C PRO A 314 26.49 0.97 -8.18
N GLY A 315 25.86 1.95 -7.54
CA GLY A 315 25.25 3.10 -8.22
C GLY A 315 23.88 2.86 -8.86
N ARG A 316 23.41 1.61 -9.00
CA ARG A 316 22.11 1.33 -9.64
C ARG A 316 20.94 1.87 -8.82
N MET A 317 21.01 1.78 -7.49
CA MET A 317 19.98 2.31 -6.61
C MET A 317 19.81 3.83 -6.81
N ALA A 318 20.90 4.57 -6.84
CA ALA A 318 20.90 6.01 -7.10
C ALA A 318 20.35 6.32 -8.50
N ARG A 319 20.78 5.58 -9.53
CA ARG A 319 20.29 5.73 -10.91
C ARG A 319 18.78 5.52 -11.00
N ASN A 320 18.22 4.47 -10.37
CA ASN A 320 16.79 4.24 -10.35
C ASN A 320 16.04 5.40 -9.66
N SER A 321 16.48 5.81 -8.47
CA SER A 321 15.88 6.93 -7.73
C SER A 321 15.90 8.24 -8.53
N LEU A 322 17.02 8.57 -9.13
CA LEU A 322 17.17 9.78 -9.95
C LEU A 322 16.35 9.72 -11.24
N SER A 323 16.19 8.53 -11.82
CA SER A 323 15.33 8.33 -13.00
C SER A 323 13.85 8.60 -12.68
N HIS A 324 13.35 8.21 -11.51
CA HIS A 324 12.01 8.55 -11.06
C HIS A 324 11.85 10.07 -10.82
N ILE A 325 12.83 10.70 -10.17
CA ILE A 325 12.83 12.14 -9.91
C ILE A 325 12.85 12.93 -11.24
N ALA A 326 13.73 12.55 -12.17
CA ALA A 326 13.80 13.17 -13.49
C ALA A 326 12.49 13.04 -14.31
N ARG A 327 11.60 12.11 -13.94
CA ARG A 327 10.28 11.90 -14.53
C ARG A 327 9.14 12.46 -13.69
N GLY A 328 9.44 13.32 -12.70
CA GLY A 328 8.45 14.09 -11.94
C GLY A 328 8.12 13.56 -10.55
N SER A 329 8.84 12.55 -10.05
CA SER A 329 8.69 12.17 -8.64
C SER A 329 9.23 13.25 -7.72
N ARG A 330 8.48 13.57 -6.67
CA ARG A 330 8.87 14.51 -5.61
C ARG A 330 9.76 13.89 -4.55
N GLY A 331 10.22 12.67 -4.75
CA GLY A 331 11.10 12.01 -3.80
C GLY A 331 11.41 10.58 -4.21
N ALA A 332 12.19 9.95 -3.35
CA ALA A 332 12.54 8.54 -3.45
C ALA A 332 12.54 7.93 -2.04
N LEU A 333 11.50 7.16 -1.77
CA LEU A 333 11.37 6.42 -0.53
C LEU A 333 11.63 4.93 -0.81
N PHE A 334 11.99 4.22 0.26
CA PHE A 334 12.41 2.82 0.19
C PHE A 334 11.60 1.96 1.14
N PHE A 335 11.26 0.79 0.75
CA PHE A 335 10.96 -0.28 1.68
C PHE A 335 12.28 -1.03 1.95
N GLN A 336 12.84 -0.88 3.14
CA GLN A 336 12.46 -0.14 4.33
C GLN A 336 13.67 0.59 4.93
N TRP A 337 13.46 1.32 6.05
CA TRP A 337 14.56 2.01 6.71
C TRP A 337 15.60 1.03 7.28
N ARG A 338 15.20 0.16 8.22
CA ARG A 338 16.09 -0.84 8.86
C ARG A 338 15.62 -2.26 8.54
N ALA A 339 16.52 -3.13 8.15
CA ALA A 339 16.24 -4.53 7.84
C ALA A 339 15.68 -5.26 9.06
N SER A 340 14.52 -5.88 8.91
CA SER A 340 13.84 -6.62 9.98
C SER A 340 14.64 -7.83 10.45
N ARG A 341 14.63 -8.12 11.76
CA ARG A 341 15.34 -9.28 12.33
C ARG A 341 14.73 -10.62 11.93
N GLY A 342 13.45 -10.62 11.59
CA GLY A 342 12.67 -11.80 11.26
C GLY A 342 11.38 -11.44 10.55
N GLY A 343 10.47 -12.39 10.43
CA GLY A 343 9.20 -12.21 9.74
C GLY A 343 9.29 -12.55 8.25
N ALA A 344 8.16 -12.38 7.55
CA ALA A 344 8.02 -12.81 6.16
C ALA A 344 8.99 -12.11 5.21
N GLU A 345 9.36 -10.86 5.52
CA GLU A 345 10.22 -10.01 4.69
C GLU A 345 11.60 -9.74 5.33
N MET A 346 12.09 -10.63 6.20
CA MET A 346 13.40 -10.48 6.82
C MET A 346 14.56 -10.36 5.81
N TYR A 347 14.41 -10.89 4.62
CA TYR A 347 15.40 -10.81 3.54
C TYR A 347 15.16 -9.65 2.57
N HIS A 348 14.14 -8.82 2.82
CA HIS A 348 13.95 -7.62 2.02
C HIS A 348 15.07 -6.61 2.32
N PRO A 349 15.64 -5.96 1.29
CA PRO A 349 16.71 -4.98 1.50
C PRO A 349 16.18 -3.74 2.23
N ALA A 350 17.07 -3.08 2.95
CA ALA A 350 16.76 -1.86 3.68
C ALA A 350 17.86 -0.81 3.49
N MET A 351 17.54 0.45 3.83
CA MET A 351 18.50 1.54 3.83
C MET A 351 19.61 1.27 4.84
N VAL A 352 19.27 0.79 6.04
CA VAL A 352 20.21 0.21 7.02
C VAL A 352 20.09 -1.31 6.94
N PRO A 353 20.97 -2.01 6.20
CA PRO A 353 20.89 -3.46 6.03
C PRO A 353 21.33 -4.21 7.29
N HIS A 354 21.15 -5.54 7.33
CA HIS A 354 21.64 -6.38 8.43
C HIS A 354 23.15 -6.20 8.73
N ALA A 355 23.93 -5.86 7.71
CA ALA A 355 25.37 -5.53 7.87
C ALA A 355 25.63 -4.19 8.57
N GLY A 356 24.57 -3.43 8.89
CA GLY A 356 24.66 -2.18 9.63
C GLY A 356 25.13 -0.95 8.82
N PRO A 357 25.38 0.17 9.53
CA PRO A 357 25.63 1.47 8.91
C PRO A 357 27.03 1.61 8.28
N ASP A 358 27.93 0.66 8.51
CA ASP A 358 29.27 0.65 7.88
C ASP A 358 29.28 -0.10 6.54
N SER A 359 28.12 -0.55 6.08
CA SER A 359 27.95 -1.27 4.82
C SER A 359 28.08 -0.33 3.60
N ARG A 360 28.39 -0.94 2.43
CA ARG A 360 28.32 -0.23 1.15
C ARG A 360 26.94 0.37 0.91
N THR A 361 25.87 -0.39 1.18
CA THR A 361 24.48 0.05 0.98
C THR A 361 24.20 1.35 1.74
N PHE A 362 24.54 1.42 3.02
CA PHE A 362 24.28 2.63 3.79
C PHE A 362 25.13 3.84 3.32
N ARG A 363 26.36 3.61 2.86
CA ARG A 363 27.16 4.69 2.24
C ARG A 363 26.51 5.23 0.97
N GLU A 364 26.05 4.33 0.06
CA GLU A 364 25.33 4.75 -1.15
C GLU A 364 24.01 5.48 -0.82
N ILE A 365 23.30 5.08 0.24
CA ILE A 365 22.12 5.78 0.76
C ILE A 365 22.49 7.19 1.22
N ALA A 366 23.54 7.35 2.02
CA ALA A 366 23.98 8.66 2.51
C ALA A 366 24.48 9.56 1.36
N GLU A 367 25.19 9.00 0.39
CA GLU A 367 25.65 9.73 -0.80
C GLU A 367 24.47 10.26 -1.63
N LEU A 368 23.43 9.42 -1.85
CA LEU A 368 22.22 9.84 -2.55
C LEU A 368 21.50 10.96 -1.78
N GLY A 369 21.34 10.81 -0.46
CA GLY A 369 20.72 11.84 0.39
C GLY A 369 21.46 13.18 0.36
N ALA A 370 22.78 13.16 0.23
CA ALA A 370 23.59 14.38 0.11
C ALA A 370 23.45 15.07 -1.28
N VAL A 371 23.08 14.32 -2.32
CA VAL A 371 22.87 14.86 -3.68
C VAL A 371 21.51 15.52 -3.83
N LEU A 372 20.46 14.93 -3.24
CA LEU A 372 19.07 15.34 -3.49
C LEU A 372 18.78 16.83 -3.18
N PRO A 373 19.28 17.46 -2.10
CA PRO A 373 19.06 18.88 -1.86
C PRO A 373 19.57 19.78 -2.99
N ARG A 374 20.63 19.36 -3.68
CA ARG A 374 21.26 20.10 -4.80
C ARG A 374 20.44 20.00 -6.08
N LEU A 375 19.54 19.02 -6.18
CA LEU A 375 18.65 18.81 -7.32
C LEU A 375 17.26 19.44 -7.12
N ALA A 376 16.98 19.99 -5.94
CA ALA A 376 15.65 20.54 -5.61
C ALA A 376 15.24 21.74 -6.47
N GLU A 377 16.19 22.37 -7.17
CA GLU A 377 15.94 23.49 -8.08
C GLU A 377 15.45 23.02 -9.48
N VAL A 378 15.71 21.76 -9.85
CA VAL A 378 15.40 21.20 -11.17
C VAL A 378 14.31 20.11 -11.13
N ALA A 379 13.77 19.81 -9.95
CA ALA A 379 12.76 18.77 -9.74
C ALA A 379 11.32 19.31 -9.67
#